data_58aed5176dd6e5e2209d018a8c7b1f51
#
_entry.id   58aed5176dd6e5e2209d018a8c7b1f51
#
_cell.length_a   1.000
_cell.length_b   1.000
_cell.length_c   1.000
_cell.angle_alpha   90.00
_cell.angle_beta   90.00
_cell.angle_gamma   90.00
#
_symmetry.space_group_name_H-M   'P 1'
#
loop_
_entity.id
_entity.type
_entity.pdbx_description
1 polymer ?
#
loop_
_entity_poly.entity_id
_entity_poly.type
_entity_poly.pdbx_seq_one_letter_code
_entity_poly.pdbx_strand_id
1 'polypeptide(L)'
;MFKIFGRKSDERGEGEFLEIAVTEPVDCLGDFTFNFHWQHQGEKLDPSWKIPGNDLTFGEVVDHLKNGGNVRINGDAGHRLGSSMGVDLQYFGGSGSDLPVGDIYVEGDVDTRMGISMTRGSIYVKGQVKEPMGNVVEVKSRQNGYRQFRSITDIVSNGLDGDKVIGCQFAGKKFIIHDGTVKDTVGARLNVDVDIVKKGDVDLSTGILMRQGSIRIQGNTGKKHWGAFKRWHNNHRGKYRRFHGY
;
A
#
# COMPACT_ATOMS: atom_id res chain seq x y z
N MET A 1 9.50 36.04 -28.69
CA MET A 1 9.97 34.72 -29.13
C MET A 1 9.93 33.80 -27.89
N PHE A 2 8.78 33.20 -27.63
CA PHE A 2 8.58 32.34 -26.45
C PHE A 2 9.00 30.91 -26.83
N LYS A 3 10.04 30.39 -26.15
CA LYS A 3 10.40 28.96 -26.25
C LYS A 3 9.43 28.15 -25.41
N ILE A 4 8.59 27.38 -26.09
CA ILE A 4 7.75 26.32 -25.52
C ILE A 4 8.70 25.19 -25.18
N PHE A 5 8.95 24.97 -23.89
CA PHE A 5 9.58 23.74 -23.41
C PHE A 5 8.55 22.61 -23.49
N GLY A 6 8.65 21.80 -24.53
CA GLY A 6 7.94 20.54 -24.62
C GLY A 6 8.38 19.62 -23.49
N ARG A 7 7.43 19.23 -22.63
CA ARG A 7 7.61 18.12 -21.70
C ARG A 7 7.82 16.85 -22.53
N LYS A 8 9.05 16.32 -22.54
CA LYS A 8 9.29 14.93 -22.97
C LYS A 8 8.55 14.02 -22.00
N SER A 9 7.59 13.27 -22.52
CA SER A 9 7.00 12.10 -21.89
C SER A 9 8.02 10.96 -21.93
N ASP A 10 8.01 10.14 -20.85
CA ASP A 10 8.58 8.80 -20.72
C ASP A 10 10.10 8.66 -20.56
N GLU A 11 10.59 9.11 -19.41
CA GLU A 11 11.75 8.49 -18.74
C GLU A 11 11.56 8.63 -17.21
N ARG A 12 10.51 8.01 -16.66
CA ARG A 12 10.36 7.83 -15.21
C ARG A 12 10.94 6.48 -14.80
N GLY A 13 12.25 6.30 -14.96
CA GLY A 13 12.92 5.06 -14.62
C GLY A 13 14.36 5.21 -14.12
N GLU A 14 14.94 6.41 -14.19
CA GLU A 14 16.32 6.66 -13.77
C GLU A 14 16.41 7.74 -12.68
N GLY A 15 15.53 7.64 -11.65
CA GLY A 15 15.81 8.33 -10.39
C GLY A 15 16.96 7.62 -9.66
N GLU A 16 17.79 8.36 -8.93
CA GLU A 16 18.82 7.79 -8.07
C GLU A 16 18.20 6.77 -7.11
N PHE A 17 18.66 5.52 -7.18
CA PHE A 17 18.19 4.45 -6.31
C PHE A 17 18.98 4.44 -5.00
N LEU A 18 18.29 4.40 -3.89
CA LEU A 18 18.86 3.98 -2.63
C LEU A 18 18.91 2.44 -2.62
N GLU A 19 20.12 1.89 -2.70
CA GLU A 19 20.33 0.43 -2.78
C GLU A 19 20.45 -0.17 -1.37
N ILE A 20 19.69 -1.23 -1.11
CA ILE A 20 19.72 -2.00 0.15
C ILE A 20 20.06 -3.44 -0.20
N ALA A 21 21.22 -3.93 0.22
CA ALA A 21 21.58 -5.33 0.08
C ALA A 21 21.14 -6.10 1.34
N VAL A 22 20.34 -7.14 1.17
CA VAL A 22 19.89 -7.99 2.27
C VAL A 22 20.29 -9.43 2.04
N THR A 23 20.81 -10.10 3.05
CA THR A 23 21.13 -11.54 3.05
C THR A 23 20.00 -12.39 3.61
N GLU A 24 19.19 -11.79 4.46
CA GLU A 24 17.97 -12.36 5.04
C GLU A 24 16.83 -11.36 4.89
N PRO A 25 15.57 -11.82 4.75
CA PRO A 25 14.42 -10.93 4.64
C PRO A 25 14.29 -9.99 5.85
N VAL A 26 14.24 -8.69 5.59
CA VAL A 26 14.09 -7.66 6.64
C VAL A 26 12.66 -7.15 6.68
N ASP A 27 12.04 -7.22 7.87
CA ASP A 27 10.68 -6.77 8.09
C ASP A 27 10.56 -5.24 8.06
N CYS A 28 9.39 -4.74 7.65
CA CYS A 28 8.98 -3.34 7.77
C CYS A 28 9.87 -2.32 7.02
N LEU A 29 10.59 -2.72 5.99
CA LEU A 29 11.27 -1.77 5.12
C LEU A 29 10.25 -0.79 4.50
N GLY A 30 10.55 0.50 4.58
CA GLY A 30 9.63 1.53 4.10
C GLY A 30 8.33 1.64 4.92
N ASP A 31 8.33 1.28 6.19
CA ASP A 31 7.19 1.49 7.09
C ASP A 31 7.15 2.95 7.58
N PHE A 32 6.23 3.73 7.02
CA PHE A 32 6.05 5.15 7.34
C PHE A 32 5.51 5.40 8.75
N THR A 33 5.05 4.37 9.45
CA THR A 33 4.50 4.49 10.81
C THR A 33 5.54 4.24 11.89
N PHE A 34 6.63 3.58 11.56
CA PHE A 34 7.59 3.05 12.53
C PHE A 34 6.90 2.32 13.70
N ASN A 35 5.81 1.61 13.39
CA ASN A 35 4.95 1.04 14.41
C ASN A 35 4.90 -0.49 14.33
N PHE A 36 5.79 -1.15 15.05
CA PHE A 36 5.83 -2.59 15.22
C PHE A 36 4.85 -3.12 16.27
N HIS A 37 4.06 -2.27 16.90
CA HIS A 37 3.17 -2.68 18.02
C HIS A 37 2.39 -3.96 17.79
N TRP A 38 2.10 -4.26 16.52
CA TRP A 38 1.31 -5.41 16.13
C TRP A 38 2.14 -6.64 15.77
N GLN A 39 3.46 -6.51 15.68
CA GLN A 39 4.32 -7.55 15.12
C GLN A 39 5.38 -8.07 16.07
N HIS A 40 5.98 -7.20 16.88
CA HIS A 40 7.10 -7.52 17.74
C HIS A 40 6.77 -7.31 19.22
N GLN A 41 5.66 -7.88 19.69
CA GLN A 41 5.28 -7.88 21.11
C GLN A 41 5.14 -6.49 21.75
N GLY A 42 4.84 -5.47 20.93
CA GLY A 42 4.66 -4.11 21.41
C GLY A 42 5.88 -3.19 21.28
N GLU A 43 6.97 -3.66 20.73
CA GLU A 43 8.11 -2.81 20.41
C GLU A 43 7.81 -1.88 19.23
N LYS A 44 8.35 -0.67 19.25
CA LYS A 44 8.32 0.26 18.14
C LYS A 44 9.58 0.08 17.33
N LEU A 45 9.48 0.23 16.01
CA LEU A 45 10.63 0.40 15.15
C LEU A 45 11.25 1.76 15.46
N ASP A 46 12.48 1.78 15.92
CA ASP A 46 13.23 3.02 16.05
C ASP A 46 13.77 3.39 14.66
N PRO A 47 13.42 4.58 14.13
CA PRO A 47 13.93 5.02 12.84
C PRO A 47 15.47 5.06 12.75
N SER A 48 16.16 5.21 13.87
CA SER A 48 17.62 5.26 13.93
C SER A 48 18.29 3.86 13.90
N TRP A 49 17.52 2.79 14.00
CA TRP A 49 18.08 1.44 13.90
C TRP A 49 18.59 1.20 12.49
N LYS A 50 19.78 0.62 12.43
CA LYS A 50 20.37 0.18 11.16
C LYS A 50 19.63 -1.03 10.62
N ILE A 51 19.45 -1.05 9.31
CA ILE A 51 18.98 -2.23 8.59
C ILE A 51 20.06 -3.30 8.67
N PRO A 52 19.73 -4.55 9.06
CA PRO A 52 20.69 -5.63 9.15
C PRO A 52 21.56 -5.75 7.89
N GLY A 53 22.89 -5.74 8.07
CA GLY A 53 23.84 -5.84 6.98
C GLY A 53 24.07 -4.55 6.17
N ASN A 54 23.49 -3.41 6.60
CA ASN A 54 23.63 -2.13 5.91
C ASN A 54 24.09 -1.02 6.86
N ASP A 55 24.66 0.04 6.31
CA ASP A 55 24.91 1.28 7.05
C ASP A 55 23.69 2.19 7.12
N LEU A 56 22.70 1.95 6.29
CA LEU A 56 21.43 2.70 6.25
C LEU A 56 20.53 2.36 7.45
N THR A 57 19.78 3.36 7.89
CA THR A 57 18.75 3.21 8.92
C THR A 57 17.36 3.08 8.29
N PHE A 58 16.39 2.56 9.05
CA PHE A 58 14.99 2.52 8.61
C PHE A 58 14.43 3.92 8.32
N GLY A 59 14.85 4.93 9.10
CA GLY A 59 14.46 6.32 8.92
C GLY A 59 14.94 6.89 7.58
N GLU A 60 16.20 6.68 7.25
CA GLU A 60 16.80 7.17 5.99
C GLU A 60 16.06 6.59 4.77
N VAL A 61 15.65 5.33 4.80
CA VAL A 61 14.85 4.71 3.72
C VAL A 61 13.50 5.41 3.57
N VAL A 62 12.80 5.66 4.68
CA VAL A 62 11.50 6.35 4.65
C VAL A 62 11.64 7.79 4.19
N ASP A 63 12.67 8.51 4.64
CA ASP A 63 12.93 9.90 4.23
C ASP A 63 13.29 9.98 2.75
N HIS A 64 14.07 9.02 2.23
CA HIS A 64 14.38 8.95 0.80
C HIS A 64 13.11 8.76 -0.05
N LEU A 65 12.23 7.83 0.36
CA LEU A 65 10.93 7.61 -0.29
C LEU A 65 10.04 8.87 -0.23
N LYS A 66 9.94 9.56 0.92
CA LYS A 66 9.16 10.80 1.09
C LYS A 66 9.65 11.94 0.20
N ASN A 67 10.93 11.97 -0.11
CA ASN A 67 11.53 12.94 -1.02
C ASN A 67 11.39 12.55 -2.51
N GLY A 68 10.65 11.48 -2.81
CA GLY A 68 10.40 11.01 -4.18
C GLY A 68 11.52 10.14 -4.76
N GLY A 69 12.52 9.77 -3.96
CA GLY A 69 13.59 8.86 -4.35
C GLY A 69 13.12 7.41 -4.37
N ASN A 70 13.68 6.60 -5.25
CA ASN A 70 13.35 5.18 -5.36
C ASN A 70 14.27 4.34 -4.48
N VAL A 71 13.75 3.22 -3.98
CA VAL A 71 14.51 2.26 -3.17
C VAL A 71 14.59 0.93 -3.89
N ARG A 72 15.78 0.32 -3.97
CA ARG A 72 15.95 -1.04 -4.48
C ARG A 72 16.47 -1.96 -3.39
N ILE A 73 15.78 -3.06 -3.18
CA ILE A 73 16.12 -4.11 -2.22
C ILE A 73 16.72 -5.26 -3.03
N ASN A 74 18.02 -5.47 -2.87
CA ASN A 74 18.78 -6.55 -3.52
C ASN A 74 18.71 -7.81 -2.65
N GLY A 75 17.64 -8.56 -2.81
CA GLY A 75 17.29 -9.77 -2.07
C GLY A 75 15.80 -9.83 -1.75
N ASP A 76 15.43 -10.65 -0.76
CA ASP A 76 14.03 -10.82 -0.34
C ASP A 76 13.64 -9.77 0.67
N ALA A 77 12.39 -9.29 0.58
CA ALA A 77 11.82 -8.39 1.58
C ALA A 77 10.97 -9.17 2.58
N GLY A 78 11.08 -8.81 3.85
CA GLY A 78 10.31 -9.39 4.92
C GLY A 78 8.87 -8.89 4.99
N HIS A 79 8.29 -9.07 6.13
CA HIS A 79 6.89 -8.80 6.46
C HIS A 79 6.58 -7.29 6.44
N ARG A 80 5.39 -6.88 5.92
CA ARG A 80 4.88 -5.50 5.91
C ARG A 80 5.72 -4.45 5.16
N LEU A 81 6.38 -4.84 4.10
CA LEU A 81 7.04 -3.91 3.19
C LEU A 81 6.08 -2.78 2.78
N GLY A 82 6.55 -1.52 2.81
CA GLY A 82 5.79 -0.36 2.35
C GLY A 82 4.56 -0.01 3.16
N SER A 83 4.52 -0.37 4.46
CA SER A 83 3.41 -0.04 5.35
C SER A 83 3.15 1.45 5.41
N SER A 84 1.89 1.86 5.16
CA SER A 84 1.45 3.27 5.17
C SER A 84 2.26 4.19 4.24
N MET A 85 2.91 3.65 3.22
CA MET A 85 3.65 4.45 2.25
C MET A 85 2.71 5.47 1.58
N GLY A 86 3.16 6.73 1.50
CA GLY A 86 2.38 7.85 0.99
C GLY A 86 1.55 8.59 2.04
N VAL A 87 1.62 8.22 3.31
CA VAL A 87 0.89 8.90 4.39
C VAL A 87 1.79 9.86 5.14
N ASP A 88 1.34 11.11 5.24
CA ASP A 88 1.91 12.10 6.16
C ASP A 88 1.25 11.96 7.53
N LEU A 89 1.98 11.41 8.50
CA LEU A 89 1.40 11.07 9.80
C LEU A 89 1.30 12.29 10.71
N GLN A 90 0.09 12.72 11.00
CA GLN A 90 -0.22 13.83 11.92
C GLN A 90 0.38 13.63 13.31
N TYR A 91 0.44 12.39 13.80
CA TYR A 91 0.97 12.06 15.13
C TYR A 91 2.48 12.33 15.28
N PHE A 92 3.19 12.47 14.16
CA PHE A 92 4.62 12.76 14.10
C PHE A 92 4.90 14.14 13.51
N GLY A 93 3.91 15.05 13.59
CA GLY A 93 4.03 16.43 13.09
C GLY A 93 3.63 16.62 11.64
N GLY A 94 3.12 15.60 10.97
CA GLY A 94 2.60 15.71 9.61
C GLY A 94 1.16 16.24 9.55
N SER A 95 0.70 16.56 8.33
CA SER A 95 -0.64 17.11 8.07
C SER A 95 -1.75 16.05 8.02
N GLY A 96 -1.41 14.78 7.91
CA GLY A 96 -2.33 13.67 7.62
C GLY A 96 -2.81 13.63 6.17
N SER A 97 -2.19 14.42 5.28
CA SER A 97 -2.41 14.40 3.84
C SER A 97 -1.65 13.27 3.17
N ASP A 98 -1.96 13.04 1.88
CA ASP A 98 -1.17 12.14 1.06
C ASP A 98 0.09 12.85 0.56
N LEU A 99 1.23 12.16 0.63
CA LEU A 99 2.52 12.65 0.13
C LEU A 99 2.82 12.03 -1.24
N PRO A 100 3.41 12.79 -2.17
CA PRO A 100 4.13 12.17 -3.28
C PRO A 100 5.29 11.34 -2.70
N VAL A 101 5.46 10.12 -3.20
CA VAL A 101 6.53 9.22 -2.75
C VAL A 101 7.18 8.54 -3.94
N GLY A 102 8.42 8.12 -3.77
CA GLY A 102 9.09 7.22 -4.70
C GLY A 102 8.54 5.80 -4.65
N ASP A 103 9.11 4.94 -5.46
CA ASP A 103 8.70 3.54 -5.61
C ASP A 103 9.71 2.59 -4.94
N ILE A 104 9.25 1.41 -4.54
CA ILE A 104 10.09 0.34 -3.98
C ILE A 104 10.26 -0.76 -5.05
N TYR A 105 11.48 -1.21 -5.24
CA TYR A 105 11.83 -2.33 -6.14
C TYR A 105 12.44 -3.46 -5.32
N VAL A 106 11.94 -4.68 -5.50
CA VAL A 106 12.44 -5.88 -4.81
C VAL A 106 12.93 -6.87 -5.85
N GLU A 107 14.21 -7.24 -5.74
CA GLU A 107 14.86 -8.17 -6.67
C GLU A 107 14.50 -9.64 -6.37
N GLY A 108 14.02 -9.94 -5.17
CA GLY A 108 13.60 -11.25 -4.69
C GLY A 108 12.11 -11.37 -4.39
N ASP A 109 11.80 -12.22 -3.43
CA ASP A 109 10.45 -12.47 -2.92
C ASP A 109 10.02 -11.44 -1.87
N VAL A 110 8.72 -11.32 -1.64
CA VAL A 110 8.15 -10.48 -0.57
C VAL A 110 7.30 -11.33 0.35
N ASP A 111 7.52 -11.23 1.65
CA ASP A 111 6.70 -11.89 2.66
C ASP A 111 5.34 -11.19 2.81
N THR A 112 4.53 -11.65 3.74
CA THR A 112 3.13 -11.30 3.90
C THR A 112 2.89 -9.83 4.26
N ARG A 113 1.67 -9.34 4.02
CA ARG A 113 1.17 -8.02 4.40
C ARG A 113 1.90 -6.84 3.74
N MET A 114 2.46 -7.04 2.56
CA MET A 114 2.97 -5.94 1.73
C MET A 114 1.90 -4.85 1.54
N GLY A 115 2.28 -3.59 1.66
CA GLY A 115 1.42 -2.44 1.40
C GLY A 115 0.26 -2.22 2.39
N ILE A 116 0.38 -2.68 3.65
CA ILE A 116 -0.62 -2.36 4.68
C ILE A 116 -0.84 -0.85 4.77
N SER A 117 -2.11 -0.41 4.68
CA SER A 117 -2.50 1.01 4.75
C SER A 117 -1.77 1.93 3.77
N MET A 118 -1.14 1.41 2.75
CA MET A 118 -0.47 2.18 1.70
C MET A 118 -1.48 3.06 0.95
N THR A 119 -1.14 4.33 0.70
CA THR A 119 -2.00 5.28 0.00
C THR A 119 -1.44 5.77 -1.31
N ARG A 120 -0.11 5.72 -1.51
CA ARG A 120 0.58 6.22 -2.70
C ARG A 120 1.81 5.39 -3.05
N GLY A 121 2.33 5.58 -4.28
CA GLY A 121 3.51 4.92 -4.80
C GLY A 121 3.23 3.54 -5.39
N SER A 122 4.28 2.88 -5.87
CA SER A 122 4.23 1.51 -6.38
C SER A 122 5.28 0.63 -5.71
N ILE A 123 4.98 -0.67 -5.64
CA ILE A 123 5.96 -1.69 -5.24
C ILE A 123 6.14 -2.62 -6.42
N TYR A 124 7.37 -2.74 -6.90
CA TYR A 124 7.77 -3.61 -8.00
C TYR A 124 8.49 -4.83 -7.44
N VAL A 125 8.06 -6.03 -7.80
CA VAL A 125 8.59 -7.29 -7.26
C VAL A 125 8.94 -8.23 -8.41
N LYS A 126 10.16 -8.77 -8.43
CA LYS A 126 10.56 -9.81 -9.40
C LYS A 126 10.06 -11.20 -8.98
N GLY A 127 10.11 -11.48 -7.70
CA GLY A 127 9.77 -12.78 -7.14
C GLY A 127 8.28 -12.94 -6.81
N GLN A 128 8.01 -13.84 -5.88
CA GLN A 128 6.67 -14.12 -5.37
C GLN A 128 6.28 -13.15 -4.27
N VAL A 129 4.98 -12.90 -4.13
CA VAL A 129 4.42 -12.15 -3.01
C VAL A 129 3.52 -13.07 -2.21
N LYS A 130 3.85 -13.26 -0.93
CA LYS A 130 3.06 -14.11 -0.04
C LYS A 130 1.79 -13.40 0.44
N GLU A 131 0.71 -14.13 0.55
CA GLU A 131 -0.55 -13.64 1.10
C GLU A 131 -0.59 -13.73 2.65
N PRO A 132 -1.35 -12.90 3.35
CA PRO A 132 -2.23 -11.86 2.81
C PRO A 132 -1.46 -10.61 2.38
N MET A 133 -1.99 -9.90 1.37
CA MET A 133 -1.54 -8.55 1.02
C MET A 133 -2.38 -7.49 1.73
N GLY A 134 -1.82 -6.28 1.80
CA GLY A 134 -2.45 -5.09 2.37
C GLY A 134 -3.39 -4.35 1.40
N ASN A 135 -3.36 -3.02 1.44
CA ASN A 135 -4.19 -2.13 0.63
C ASN A 135 -3.63 -1.91 -0.79
N VAL A 136 -3.21 -2.99 -1.44
CA VAL A 136 -2.60 -2.96 -2.77
C VAL A 136 -3.23 -3.98 -3.70
N VAL A 137 -3.23 -3.69 -5.00
CA VAL A 137 -3.64 -4.61 -6.06
C VAL A 137 -2.58 -4.62 -7.15
N GLU A 138 -2.48 -5.76 -7.84
CA GLU A 138 -1.57 -5.89 -8.97
C GLU A 138 -2.12 -5.13 -10.18
N VAL A 139 -1.24 -4.43 -10.87
CA VAL A 139 -1.50 -3.77 -12.14
C VAL A 139 -0.54 -4.30 -13.21
N LYS A 140 -0.87 -4.12 -14.48
CA LYS A 140 0.06 -4.44 -15.56
C LYS A 140 1.33 -3.59 -15.39
N SER A 141 2.44 -4.26 -15.13
CA SER A 141 3.71 -3.59 -14.86
C SER A 141 4.19 -2.76 -16.04
N ARG A 142 4.75 -1.59 -15.73
CA ARG A 142 5.47 -0.71 -16.67
C ARG A 142 6.95 -1.08 -16.77
N GLN A 143 7.45 -1.90 -15.84
CA GLN A 143 8.85 -2.33 -15.77
C GLN A 143 8.98 -3.79 -16.16
N ASN A 144 9.87 -4.07 -17.12
CA ASN A 144 10.12 -5.43 -17.58
C ASN A 144 10.72 -6.30 -16.46
N GLY A 145 10.20 -7.50 -16.30
CA GLY A 145 10.66 -8.47 -15.30
C GLY A 145 10.11 -8.24 -13.90
N TYR A 146 9.28 -7.20 -13.67
CA TYR A 146 8.63 -6.97 -12.39
C TYR A 146 7.12 -7.12 -12.49
N ARG A 147 6.51 -7.59 -11.42
CA ARG A 147 5.10 -7.38 -11.09
C ARG A 147 4.97 -6.03 -10.41
N GLN A 148 3.92 -5.28 -10.68
CA GLN A 148 3.70 -3.96 -10.09
C GLN A 148 2.45 -3.97 -9.22
N PHE A 149 2.57 -3.45 -8.02
CA PHE A 149 1.46 -3.31 -7.06
C PHE A 149 1.24 -1.85 -6.73
N ARG A 150 -0.01 -1.37 -6.85
CA ARG A 150 -0.41 0.01 -6.52
C ARG A 150 -1.45 0.02 -5.41
N SER A 151 -1.47 1.10 -4.64
CA SER A 151 -2.47 1.30 -3.59
C SER A 151 -3.89 1.32 -4.17
N ILE A 152 -4.81 0.58 -3.54
CA ILE A 152 -6.25 0.63 -3.84
C ILE A 152 -6.77 2.05 -3.67
N THR A 153 -6.39 2.73 -2.59
CA THR A 153 -6.81 4.10 -2.29
C THR A 153 -6.34 5.08 -3.36
N ASP A 154 -5.10 4.95 -3.84
CA ASP A 154 -4.58 5.76 -4.95
C ASP A 154 -5.39 5.55 -6.24
N ILE A 155 -5.57 4.29 -6.62
CA ILE A 155 -6.28 3.91 -7.85
C ILE A 155 -7.71 4.46 -7.87
N VAL A 156 -8.45 4.33 -6.77
CA VAL A 156 -9.86 4.78 -6.73
C VAL A 156 -9.99 6.30 -6.57
N SER A 157 -8.97 6.98 -6.03
CA SER A 157 -8.97 8.44 -5.83
C SER A 157 -8.46 9.21 -7.04
N ASN A 158 -7.40 8.71 -7.69
CA ASN A 158 -6.67 9.42 -8.74
C ASN A 158 -6.77 8.76 -10.12
N GLY A 159 -7.30 7.54 -10.18
CA GLY A 159 -7.42 6.78 -11.42
C GLY A 159 -6.21 5.89 -11.71
N LEU A 160 -6.26 5.25 -12.87
CA LEU A 160 -5.28 4.26 -13.29
C LEU A 160 -4.11 4.83 -14.10
N ASP A 161 -4.20 6.08 -14.61
CA ASP A 161 -3.18 6.70 -15.48
C ASP A 161 -2.76 5.79 -16.65
N GLY A 162 -3.75 5.08 -17.22
CA GLY A 162 -3.53 4.11 -18.30
C GLY A 162 -3.10 2.72 -17.84
N ASP A 163 -2.87 2.47 -16.56
CA ASP A 163 -2.61 1.13 -16.03
C ASP A 163 -3.85 0.22 -16.17
N LYS A 164 -3.60 -1.08 -16.19
CA LYS A 164 -4.65 -2.11 -16.18
C LYS A 164 -4.55 -2.91 -14.89
N VAL A 165 -5.61 -2.93 -14.10
CA VAL A 165 -5.69 -3.76 -12.89
C VAL A 165 -5.79 -5.24 -13.25
N ILE A 166 -5.18 -6.09 -12.42
CA ILE A 166 -5.22 -7.54 -12.50
C ILE A 166 -6.08 -8.04 -11.33
N GLY A 167 -7.01 -8.96 -11.60
CA GLY A 167 -7.92 -9.47 -10.56
C GLY A 167 -8.91 -8.47 -9.99
N CYS A 168 -9.07 -7.31 -10.65
CA CYS A 168 -9.98 -6.24 -10.26
C CYS A 168 -10.66 -5.63 -11.47
N GLN A 169 -11.76 -4.89 -11.24
CA GLN A 169 -12.44 -4.15 -12.33
C GLN A 169 -13.21 -2.94 -11.81
N PHE A 170 -13.35 -1.93 -12.66
CA PHE A 170 -14.29 -0.83 -12.44
C PHE A 170 -15.65 -1.13 -13.08
N ALA A 171 -16.73 -0.80 -12.38
CA ALA A 171 -18.10 -0.87 -12.88
C ALA A 171 -18.86 0.38 -12.42
N GLY A 172 -18.84 1.45 -13.22
CA GLY A 172 -19.30 2.78 -12.81
C GLY A 172 -18.52 3.29 -11.60
N LYS A 173 -19.25 3.67 -10.53
CA LYS A 173 -18.64 4.09 -9.25
C LYS A 173 -18.16 2.93 -8.37
N LYS A 174 -18.13 1.71 -8.89
CA LYS A 174 -17.71 0.54 -8.10
C LYS A 174 -16.33 0.08 -8.52
N PHE A 175 -15.48 -0.18 -7.53
CA PHE A 175 -14.23 -0.89 -7.70
C PHE A 175 -14.37 -2.30 -7.11
N ILE A 176 -14.33 -3.32 -7.97
CA ILE A 176 -14.58 -4.72 -7.60
C ILE A 176 -13.25 -5.45 -7.54
N ILE A 177 -12.93 -6.02 -6.38
CA ILE A 177 -11.71 -6.78 -6.12
C ILE A 177 -12.07 -8.26 -6.06
N HIS A 178 -11.62 -9.02 -7.05
CA HIS A 178 -11.77 -10.48 -7.13
C HIS A 178 -10.55 -11.21 -6.53
N ASP A 179 -9.41 -10.51 -6.42
CA ASP A 179 -8.17 -11.09 -5.90
C ASP A 179 -8.34 -11.51 -4.44
N GLY A 180 -8.18 -12.81 -4.18
CA GLY A 180 -8.32 -13.42 -2.85
C GLY A 180 -7.14 -13.13 -1.93
N THR A 181 -6.00 -12.69 -2.44
CA THR A 181 -4.78 -12.42 -1.66
C THR A 181 -4.83 -11.08 -0.92
N VAL A 182 -5.63 -10.14 -1.40
CA VAL A 182 -5.85 -8.82 -0.79
C VAL A 182 -6.82 -8.96 0.38
N LYS A 183 -6.33 -8.95 1.61
CA LYS A 183 -7.14 -9.21 2.82
C LYS A 183 -7.05 -8.13 3.88
N ASP A 184 -5.91 -7.41 3.98
CA ASP A 184 -5.64 -6.47 5.07
C ASP A 184 -5.84 -5.03 4.65
N THR A 185 -6.41 -4.23 5.52
CA THR A 185 -6.58 -2.78 5.40
C THR A 185 -7.21 -2.27 4.09
N VAL A 186 -8.01 -3.09 3.41
CA VAL A 186 -8.70 -2.75 2.15
C VAL A 186 -9.44 -1.42 2.30
N GLY A 187 -9.18 -0.47 1.39
CA GLY A 187 -9.80 0.86 1.41
C GLY A 187 -9.32 1.76 2.56
N ALA A 188 -8.10 1.51 3.08
CA ALA A 188 -7.49 2.35 4.10
C ALA A 188 -7.47 3.81 3.67
N ARG A 189 -7.88 4.72 4.56
CA ARG A 189 -7.90 6.19 4.37
C ARG A 189 -8.68 6.66 3.13
N LEU A 190 -9.63 5.86 2.64
CA LEU A 190 -10.48 6.23 1.51
C LEU A 190 -11.23 7.54 1.83
N ASN A 191 -11.12 8.54 0.93
CA ASN A 191 -11.71 9.87 1.07
C ASN A 191 -12.41 10.34 -0.21
N VAL A 192 -12.98 9.41 -0.96
CA VAL A 192 -13.75 9.67 -2.19
C VAL A 192 -15.03 8.84 -2.18
N ASP A 193 -16.07 9.33 -2.86
CA ASP A 193 -17.38 8.66 -2.99
C ASP A 193 -17.30 7.52 -4.02
N VAL A 194 -16.73 6.38 -3.60
CA VAL A 194 -16.62 5.16 -4.38
C VAL A 194 -17.10 3.97 -3.56
N ASP A 195 -17.71 2.99 -4.21
CA ASP A 195 -18.08 1.71 -3.62
C ASP A 195 -17.00 0.66 -3.91
N ILE A 196 -16.25 0.22 -2.92
CA ILE A 196 -15.36 -0.94 -3.03
C ILE A 196 -16.16 -2.21 -2.75
N VAL A 197 -16.10 -3.18 -3.67
CA VAL A 197 -16.70 -4.49 -3.49
C VAL A 197 -15.60 -5.54 -3.45
N LYS A 198 -15.29 -6.05 -2.26
CA LYS A 198 -14.30 -7.11 -2.08
C LYS A 198 -14.99 -8.48 -2.15
N LYS A 199 -14.61 -9.28 -3.13
CA LYS A 199 -14.99 -10.70 -3.23
C LYS A 199 -14.05 -11.53 -2.37
N GLY A 200 -14.63 -12.43 -1.54
CA GLY A 200 -13.88 -13.25 -0.57
C GLY A 200 -13.58 -12.53 0.74
N ASP A 201 -12.75 -13.15 1.55
CA ASP A 201 -12.51 -12.79 2.94
C ASP A 201 -11.60 -11.56 3.08
N VAL A 202 -11.75 -10.88 4.23
CA VAL A 202 -10.83 -9.84 4.70
C VAL A 202 -10.40 -10.16 6.14
N ASP A 203 -9.23 -9.65 6.53
CA ASP A 203 -8.69 -9.91 7.88
C ASP A 203 -8.55 -8.62 8.68
N LEU A 204 -7.43 -7.90 8.58
CA LEU A 204 -7.14 -6.78 9.47
C LEU A 204 -7.72 -5.44 8.95
N SER A 205 -8.31 -4.68 9.87
CA SER A 205 -8.54 -3.22 9.79
C SER A 205 -9.08 -2.70 8.45
N THR A 206 -9.97 -3.45 7.80
CA THR A 206 -10.64 -3.01 6.56
C THR A 206 -11.28 -1.62 6.76
N GLY A 207 -11.02 -0.69 5.84
CA GLY A 207 -11.51 0.69 5.89
C GLY A 207 -10.93 1.53 7.03
N ILE A 208 -9.74 1.17 7.54
CA ILE A 208 -9.10 1.97 8.60
C ILE A 208 -8.96 3.43 8.17
N LEU A 209 -9.40 4.36 9.03
CA LEU A 209 -9.39 5.80 8.80
C LEU A 209 -10.10 6.27 7.50
N MET A 210 -11.02 5.46 6.99
CA MET A 210 -11.86 5.82 5.86
C MET A 210 -12.80 6.97 6.24
N ARG A 211 -12.93 7.96 5.37
CA ARG A 211 -13.76 9.16 5.58
C ARG A 211 -14.98 9.23 4.66
N GLN A 212 -14.86 8.73 3.43
CA GLN A 212 -15.93 8.71 2.43
C GLN A 212 -16.00 7.37 1.72
N GLY A 213 -17.06 7.15 0.94
CA GLY A 213 -17.29 5.93 0.17
C GLY A 213 -17.87 4.79 0.99
N SER A 214 -17.87 3.61 0.42
CA SER A 214 -18.33 2.39 1.09
C SER A 214 -17.51 1.16 0.73
N ILE A 215 -17.44 0.17 1.63
CA ILE A 215 -16.81 -1.12 1.37
C ILE A 215 -17.84 -2.21 1.64
N ARG A 216 -18.08 -3.04 0.63
CA ARG A 216 -18.93 -4.24 0.73
C ARG A 216 -18.06 -5.49 0.64
N ILE A 217 -18.11 -6.33 1.66
CA ILE A 217 -17.38 -7.58 1.72
C ILE A 217 -18.33 -8.72 1.39
N GLN A 218 -17.96 -9.54 0.41
CA GLN A 218 -18.66 -10.76 0.01
C GLN A 218 -17.88 -12.00 0.48
N GLY A 219 -17.66 -12.10 1.79
CA GLY A 219 -16.89 -13.13 2.45
C GLY A 219 -16.91 -12.95 3.96
N ASN A 220 -16.01 -13.64 4.64
CA ASN A 220 -15.84 -13.54 6.07
C ASN A 220 -14.96 -12.35 6.44
N THR A 221 -15.11 -11.89 7.68
CA THR A 221 -14.25 -10.84 8.25
C THR A 221 -13.51 -11.43 9.43
N GLY A 222 -12.20 -11.25 9.51
CA GLY A 222 -11.38 -11.69 10.63
C GLY A 222 -11.77 -11.05 11.97
N LYS A 223 -11.18 -11.51 13.06
CA LYS A 223 -11.57 -11.12 14.42
C LYS A 223 -11.18 -9.71 14.85
N LYS A 224 -10.31 -9.02 14.12
CA LYS A 224 -9.77 -7.69 14.50
C LYS A 224 -10.19 -6.60 13.52
N HIS A 225 -11.45 -6.16 13.64
CA HIS A 225 -11.93 -4.97 12.93
C HIS A 225 -11.95 -3.79 13.89
N TRP A 226 -10.83 -3.09 14.01
CA TRP A 226 -10.71 -1.83 14.74
C TRP A 226 -10.54 -0.69 13.73
N GLY A 227 -11.66 -0.22 13.20
CA GLY A 227 -11.73 1.02 12.45
C GLY A 227 -12.83 1.88 13.07
N ALA A 228 -12.67 3.20 13.09
CA ALA A 228 -13.71 4.13 13.53
C ALA A 228 -14.86 4.11 12.51
N PHE A 229 -15.70 3.09 12.55
CA PHE A 229 -16.91 3.00 11.73
C PHE A 229 -18.09 3.59 12.51
N LYS A 230 -18.71 4.61 11.98
CA LYS A 230 -19.91 5.18 12.60
C LYS A 230 -21.20 4.42 12.27
N ARG A 231 -21.23 3.53 11.30
CA ARG A 231 -22.45 2.74 11.00
C ARG A 231 -22.19 1.35 10.46
N TRP A 232 -22.64 0.33 11.20
CA TRP A 232 -22.76 -1.06 10.78
C TRP A 232 -24.18 -1.31 10.26
N HIS A 233 -24.34 -1.88 9.07
CA HIS A 233 -25.60 -2.43 8.61
C HIS A 233 -25.45 -3.93 8.38
N ASN A 234 -26.04 -4.74 9.27
CA ASN A 234 -26.27 -6.15 9.02
C ASN A 234 -27.55 -6.30 8.21
N ASN A 235 -27.44 -6.80 7.00
CA ASN A 235 -28.63 -7.19 6.23
C ASN A 235 -28.86 -8.69 6.39
N HIS A 236 -29.95 -9.08 7.06
CA HIS A 236 -30.30 -10.46 7.42
C HIS A 236 -30.57 -11.43 6.25
N ARG A 237 -30.39 -11.01 4.99
CA ARG A 237 -30.66 -11.80 3.79
C ARG A 237 -29.46 -12.15 2.93
N GLY A 238 -28.27 -12.10 3.44
CA GLY A 238 -27.09 -12.48 2.65
C GLY A 238 -25.82 -12.11 3.35
N LYS A 239 -24.77 -12.88 3.16
CA LYS A 239 -23.44 -12.78 3.74
C LYS A 239 -22.67 -11.49 3.34
N TYR A 240 -23.29 -10.29 3.46
CA TYR A 240 -22.66 -9.02 3.06
C TYR A 240 -22.50 -8.11 4.27
N ARG A 241 -21.31 -7.57 4.44
CA ARG A 241 -21.03 -6.51 5.39
C ARG A 241 -20.67 -5.24 4.63
N ARG A 242 -21.27 -4.11 5.01
CA ARG A 242 -21.06 -2.81 4.38
C ARG A 242 -20.52 -1.83 5.39
N PHE A 243 -19.48 -1.10 5.00
CA PHE A 243 -18.82 -0.07 5.79
C PHE A 243 -18.99 1.27 5.07
N HIS A 244 -19.23 2.34 5.80
CA HIS A 244 -19.36 3.69 5.28
C HIS A 244 -18.37 4.61 6.00
N GLY A 245 -17.71 5.50 5.23
CA GLY A 245 -17.00 6.65 5.75
C GLY A 245 -17.97 7.81 6.03
N TYR A 246 -17.55 8.77 6.81
CA TYR A 246 -18.24 10.03 7.11
C TYR A 246 -17.40 11.20 6.67
#